data_5fc69ad05e7a25c1cc4ee65708ded21e
#
_entry.id   5fc69ad05e7a25c1cc4ee65708ded21e
#
_cell.length_a   1.000
_cell.length_b   1.000
_cell.length_c   1.000
_cell.angle_alpha   90.00
_cell.angle_beta   90.00
_cell.angle_gamma   90.00
#
_symmetry.space_group_name_H-M   'P 1'
#
loop_
_entity.id
_entity.type
_entity.pdbx_description
1 polymer ?
#
loop_
_entity_poly.entity_id
_entity_poly.type
_entity_poly.pdbx_seq_one_letter_code
_entity_poly.pdbx_strand_id
1 'polypeptide(L)'
;KGTSESRAMGGVSVYNDSIHMNFRNPASYTGKNMFSFNNEGRLVKFTVGLGHSETDLKTSTNSSETTNTSFEYLGLNVPMGKFGFGFGLIPYSSVGYKLQSSNLDNQLQYKYSGNGGLNKAFLGFAYQLSDNIAIGFDAKYNFGNIQNSALEYLYDDESLPLDYQAREQNRSDLSGVNFNFGLTFRGGLTENLELHAS
;
A
#
# COMPACT_ATOMS: atom_id res chain seq x y z
N LYS A 1 -2.26 -2.48 3.81
CA LYS A 1 -0.80 -2.61 3.86
C LYS A 1 -0.29 -1.75 5.02
N GLY A 2 0.67 -2.25 5.79
CA GLY A 2 1.38 -1.54 6.86
C GLY A 2 2.83 -1.28 6.45
N THR A 3 3.61 -0.68 7.36
CA THR A 3 5.06 -0.57 7.21
C THR A 3 5.71 -1.95 7.13
N SER A 4 6.94 -2.02 6.65
CA SER A 4 7.70 -3.28 6.58
C SER A 4 7.82 -3.95 7.94
N GLU A 5 8.02 -3.15 8.99
CA GLU A 5 8.04 -3.61 10.38
C GLU A 5 6.70 -4.22 10.82
N SER A 6 5.58 -3.51 10.61
CA SER A 6 4.25 -4.04 10.95
C SER A 6 3.97 -5.35 10.22
N ARG A 7 4.42 -5.49 8.97
CA ARG A 7 4.30 -6.76 8.20
C ARG A 7 5.17 -7.87 8.77
N ALA A 8 6.39 -7.56 9.17
CA ALA A 8 7.30 -8.53 9.79
C ALA A 8 6.75 -9.07 11.13
N MET A 9 5.98 -8.24 11.85
CA MET A 9 5.29 -8.62 13.09
C MET A 9 3.87 -9.20 12.84
N GLY A 10 3.58 -9.72 11.65
CA GLY A 10 2.27 -10.29 11.34
C GLY A 10 1.13 -9.27 11.24
N GLY A 11 1.44 -7.99 11.03
CA GLY A 11 0.45 -6.93 10.89
C GLY A 11 -0.02 -6.31 12.20
N VAL A 12 0.66 -6.54 13.30
CA VAL A 12 0.37 -5.90 14.59
C VAL A 12 0.52 -4.39 14.45
N SER A 13 -0.48 -3.65 14.93
CA SER A 13 -0.54 -2.19 14.86
C SER A 13 -0.91 -1.53 16.20
N VAL A 14 -1.08 -2.32 17.24
CA VAL A 14 -1.43 -1.82 18.60
C VAL A 14 -0.24 -1.12 19.23
N TYR A 15 0.95 -1.67 19.05
CA TYR A 15 2.17 -1.06 19.57
C TYR A 15 2.64 0.08 18.66
N ASN A 16 2.87 1.22 19.27
CA ASN A 16 3.41 2.41 18.60
C ASN A 16 4.78 2.73 19.20
N ASP A 17 5.80 2.70 18.38
CA ASP A 17 7.14 3.10 18.77
C ASP A 17 7.43 4.58 18.46
N SER A 18 8.64 5.02 18.82
CA SER A 18 9.09 6.40 18.57
C SER A 18 9.63 6.61 17.15
N ILE A 19 9.89 5.56 16.39
CA ILE A 19 10.61 5.60 15.11
C ILE A 19 9.64 5.44 13.94
N HIS A 20 8.74 4.46 14.00
CA HIS A 20 7.90 4.08 12.87
C HIS A 20 6.54 4.76 12.90
N MET A 21 6.02 5.08 11.73
CA MET A 21 4.69 5.65 11.57
C MET A 21 3.64 4.54 11.48
N ASN A 22 2.57 4.65 12.25
CA ASN A 22 1.44 3.74 12.17
C ASN A 22 0.39 4.27 11.19
N PHE A 23 0.29 3.66 10.00
CA PHE A 23 -0.69 4.04 8.97
C PHE A 23 -2.11 3.54 9.24
N ARG A 24 -2.32 2.72 10.27
CA ARG A 24 -3.63 2.12 10.57
C ARG A 24 -4.42 2.91 11.58
N ASN A 25 -3.73 3.47 12.58
CA ASN A 25 -4.38 4.23 13.65
C ASN A 25 -3.88 5.68 13.68
N PRO A 26 -4.70 6.66 13.26
CA PRO A 26 -4.32 8.07 13.26
C PRO A 26 -4.08 8.65 14.67
N ALA A 27 -4.66 8.07 15.71
CA ALA A 27 -4.41 8.52 17.08
C ALA A 27 -2.93 8.40 17.50
N SER A 28 -2.15 7.58 16.80
CA SER A 28 -0.71 7.41 17.03
C SER A 28 0.16 8.59 16.57
N TYR A 29 -0.42 9.59 15.89
CA TYR A 29 0.31 10.77 15.42
C TYR A 29 0.58 11.80 16.50
N THR A 30 -0.03 11.67 17.68
CA THR A 30 0.16 12.61 18.80
C THR A 30 1.61 12.65 19.30
N GLY A 31 2.00 13.81 19.86
CA GLY A 31 3.40 14.09 20.13
C GLY A 31 3.87 14.02 21.57
N LYS A 32 3.01 14.14 22.58
CA LYS A 32 3.46 14.31 23.95
C LYS A 32 3.09 13.12 24.83
N ASN A 33 4.08 12.59 25.54
CA ASN A 33 3.98 11.65 26.68
C ASN A 33 3.37 10.27 26.44
N MET A 34 2.61 10.03 25.40
CA MET A 34 1.93 8.75 25.21
C MET A 34 2.85 7.62 24.80
N PHE A 35 3.97 7.92 24.15
CA PHE A 35 4.91 6.92 23.62
C PHE A 35 6.32 7.51 23.53
N SER A 36 6.75 8.19 24.59
CA SER A 36 8.09 8.76 24.64
C SER A 36 9.08 7.72 25.14
N PHE A 37 10.17 7.53 24.39
CA PHE A 37 11.21 6.58 24.78
C PHE A 37 12.15 7.13 25.86
N ASN A 38 12.26 8.45 26.01
CA ASN A 38 13.23 9.10 26.91
C ASN A 38 12.80 10.50 27.38
N ASN A 39 11.62 10.74 27.82
CA ASN A 39 11.16 12.05 28.30
C ASN A 39 11.39 13.26 27.35
N GLU A 40 12.02 13.02 26.21
CA GLU A 40 12.18 13.99 25.14
C GLU A 40 10.96 13.91 24.23
N GLY A 41 10.41 15.01 23.80
CA GLY A 41 9.24 15.07 22.93
C GLY A 41 9.42 14.22 21.67
N ARG A 42 8.32 13.73 21.08
CA ARG A 42 8.40 12.96 19.84
C ARG A 42 8.99 13.79 18.70
N LEU A 43 9.93 13.17 18.01
CA LEU A 43 10.54 13.73 16.79
C LEU A 43 9.59 13.58 15.60
N VAL A 44 9.79 14.42 14.59
CA VAL A 44 9.19 14.25 13.29
C VAL A 44 9.63 12.90 12.70
N LYS A 45 8.67 12.09 12.27
CA LYS A 45 8.95 10.79 11.68
C LYS A 45 8.77 10.86 10.17
N PHE A 46 9.82 10.51 9.45
CA PHE A 46 9.77 10.33 8.02
C PHE A 46 9.99 8.85 7.72
N THR A 47 9.11 8.26 6.93
CA THR A 47 9.20 6.85 6.56
C THR A 47 8.97 6.65 5.07
N VAL A 48 9.80 5.83 4.46
CA VAL A 48 9.69 5.42 3.07
C VAL A 48 9.92 3.92 2.96
N GLY A 49 9.15 3.26 2.14
CA GLY A 49 9.29 1.84 1.87
C GLY A 49 9.43 1.55 0.39
N LEU A 50 10.40 0.71 0.07
CA LEU A 50 10.60 0.11 -1.24
C LEU A 50 10.52 -1.40 -1.10
N GLY A 51 9.89 -2.05 -2.06
CA GLY A 51 9.78 -3.50 -2.13
C GLY A 51 10.48 -4.03 -3.38
N HIS A 52 11.23 -5.12 -3.22
CA HIS A 52 11.79 -5.89 -4.32
C HIS A 52 11.30 -7.32 -4.18
N SER A 53 10.79 -7.89 -5.27
CA SER A 53 10.30 -9.26 -5.29
C SER A 53 10.75 -9.97 -6.55
N GLU A 54 11.22 -11.19 -6.38
CA GLU A 54 11.51 -12.15 -7.43
C GLU A 54 10.44 -13.25 -7.37
N THR A 55 9.89 -13.59 -8.51
CA THR A 55 8.83 -14.60 -8.60
C THR A 55 9.16 -15.59 -9.71
N ASP A 56 9.32 -16.84 -9.32
CA ASP A 56 9.47 -17.96 -10.26
C ASP A 56 8.09 -18.49 -10.66
N LEU A 57 7.77 -18.39 -11.92
CA LEU A 57 6.57 -18.97 -12.51
C LEU A 57 6.96 -20.30 -13.16
N LYS A 58 6.44 -21.41 -12.64
CA LYS A 58 6.74 -22.76 -13.15
C LYS A 58 5.47 -23.46 -13.59
N THR A 59 5.50 -24.01 -14.80
CA THR A 59 4.51 -24.96 -15.29
C THR A 59 5.19 -26.31 -15.48
N SER A 60 4.46 -27.35 -15.88
CA SER A 60 5.02 -28.67 -16.15
C SER A 60 6.08 -28.67 -17.28
N THR A 61 6.03 -27.67 -18.18
CA THR A 61 6.87 -27.60 -19.38
C THR A 61 7.74 -26.35 -19.46
N ASN A 62 7.39 -25.28 -18.77
CA ASN A 62 8.07 -23.98 -18.88
C ASN A 62 8.33 -23.37 -17.51
N SER A 63 9.41 -22.62 -17.41
CA SER A 63 9.71 -21.75 -16.26
C SER A 63 10.02 -20.34 -16.74
N SER A 64 9.56 -19.35 -15.97
CA SER A 64 9.86 -17.95 -16.20
C SER A 64 10.10 -17.26 -14.87
N GLU A 65 11.13 -16.45 -14.82
CA GLU A 65 11.45 -15.62 -13.65
C GLU A 65 11.03 -14.18 -13.95
N THR A 66 10.41 -13.53 -12.97
CA THR A 66 10.04 -12.12 -13.08
C THR A 66 10.45 -11.38 -11.82
N THR A 67 11.05 -10.22 -12.02
CA THR A 67 11.54 -9.34 -10.97
C THR A 67 10.70 -8.08 -10.96
N ASN A 68 10.27 -7.64 -9.80
CA ASN A 68 9.51 -6.41 -9.64
C ASN A 68 10.06 -5.56 -8.50
N THR A 69 10.35 -4.30 -8.78
CA THR A 69 10.69 -3.30 -7.78
C THR A 69 9.56 -2.29 -7.67
N SER A 70 9.03 -2.11 -6.49
CA SER A 70 7.87 -1.25 -6.25
C SER A 70 8.10 -0.29 -5.10
N PHE A 71 7.54 0.91 -5.23
CA PHE A 71 7.36 1.83 -4.14
C PHE A 71 6.20 1.35 -3.26
N GLU A 72 6.39 1.32 -1.94
CA GLU A 72 5.40 0.75 -1.03
C GLU A 72 4.68 1.78 -0.17
N TYR A 73 5.38 2.78 0.31
CA TYR A 73 4.80 3.87 1.10
C TYR A 73 5.76 5.03 1.29
N LEU A 74 5.18 6.19 1.47
CA LEU A 74 5.81 7.41 1.97
C LEU A 74 4.92 7.98 3.06
N GLY A 75 5.51 8.34 4.19
CA GLY A 75 4.77 8.98 5.27
C GLY A 75 5.61 9.98 6.04
N LEU A 76 4.96 11.02 6.49
CA LEU A 76 5.49 12.00 7.40
C LEU A 76 4.53 12.19 8.57
N ASN A 77 5.04 12.10 9.78
CA ASN A 77 4.31 12.42 11.01
C ASN A 77 5.00 13.57 11.72
N VAL A 78 4.24 14.64 11.98
CA VAL A 78 4.71 15.84 12.66
C VAL A 78 3.97 15.98 13.98
N PRO A 79 4.57 15.56 15.10
CA PRO A 79 4.00 15.77 16.42
C PRO A 79 4.22 17.21 16.89
N MET A 80 3.18 17.83 17.45
CA MET A 80 3.19 19.21 17.93
C MET A 80 2.52 19.30 19.31
N GLY A 81 3.24 18.96 20.37
CA GLY A 81 2.69 18.92 21.73
C GLY A 81 1.56 17.89 21.86
N LYS A 82 0.35 18.34 22.18
CA LYS A 82 -0.85 17.47 22.24
C LYS A 82 -1.43 17.12 20.89
N PHE A 83 -1.01 17.81 19.84
CA PHE A 83 -1.47 17.58 18.47
C PHE A 83 -0.50 16.72 17.69
N GLY A 84 -0.99 16.06 16.65
CA GLY A 84 -0.18 15.33 15.71
C GLY A 84 -0.80 15.35 14.32
N PHE A 85 0.06 15.52 13.31
CA PHE A 85 -0.33 15.54 11.92
C PHE A 85 0.40 14.41 11.19
N GLY A 86 -0.33 13.69 10.36
CA GLY A 86 0.22 12.65 9.51
C GLY A 86 -0.22 12.84 8.08
N PHE A 87 0.70 12.72 7.13
CA PHE A 87 0.35 12.70 5.72
C PHE A 87 1.27 11.75 4.95
N GLY A 88 0.81 11.28 3.80
CA GLY A 88 1.60 10.39 3.00
C GLY A 88 0.87 9.80 1.80
N LEU A 89 1.59 8.92 1.13
CA LEU A 89 1.15 8.21 -0.06
C LEU A 89 1.42 6.71 0.09
N ILE A 90 0.41 5.91 -0.19
CA ILE A 90 0.49 4.46 -0.09
C ILE A 90 -0.08 3.85 -1.37
N PRO A 91 0.71 3.23 -2.24
CA PRO A 91 0.19 2.39 -3.30
C PRO A 91 -0.66 1.26 -2.70
N TYR A 92 -1.91 1.18 -3.12
CA TYR A 92 -2.86 0.20 -2.58
C TYR A 92 -2.86 -1.10 -3.37
N SER A 93 -2.87 -0.97 -4.70
CA SER A 93 -2.78 -2.10 -5.62
C SER A 93 -1.98 -1.72 -6.86
N SER A 94 -1.41 -2.70 -7.52
CA SER A 94 -0.78 -2.55 -8.82
C SER A 94 -1.18 -3.71 -9.72
N VAL A 95 -1.36 -3.41 -10.99
CA VAL A 95 -1.61 -4.39 -12.05
C VAL A 95 -0.47 -4.25 -13.05
N GLY A 96 0.19 -5.37 -13.37
CA GLY A 96 1.24 -5.41 -14.37
C GLY A 96 1.38 -6.83 -14.89
N TYR A 97 0.78 -7.12 -16.05
CA TYR A 97 0.92 -8.42 -16.68
C TYR A 97 0.99 -8.31 -18.18
N LYS A 98 1.69 -9.26 -18.80
CA LYS A 98 1.72 -9.51 -20.23
C LYS A 98 1.62 -11.01 -20.46
N LEU A 99 0.57 -11.44 -21.12
CA LEU A 99 0.32 -12.84 -21.44
C LEU A 99 0.23 -12.99 -22.95
N GLN A 100 0.74 -14.08 -23.47
CA GLN A 100 0.67 -14.44 -24.87
C GLN A 100 0.15 -15.87 -24.99
N SER A 101 -0.72 -16.10 -25.95
CA SER A 101 -1.22 -17.42 -26.30
C SER A 101 -0.89 -17.69 -27.75
N SER A 102 -0.33 -18.86 -28.04
CA SER A 102 -0.03 -19.34 -29.37
C SER A 102 -0.84 -20.61 -29.69
N ASN A 103 -1.08 -20.89 -30.96
CA ASN A 103 -1.67 -22.12 -31.39
C ASN A 103 -0.64 -23.28 -31.43
N LEU A 104 -1.07 -24.45 -31.86
CA LEU A 104 -0.21 -25.65 -32.00
C LEU A 104 0.98 -25.46 -32.96
N ASP A 105 0.86 -24.56 -33.91
CA ASP A 105 1.90 -24.23 -34.90
C ASP A 105 2.82 -23.09 -34.44
N ASN A 106 2.78 -22.72 -33.14
CA ASN A 106 3.50 -21.60 -32.52
C ASN A 106 3.15 -20.21 -33.09
N GLN A 107 2.04 -20.06 -33.78
CA GLN A 107 1.54 -18.75 -34.22
C GLN A 107 0.90 -18.02 -33.02
N LEU A 108 1.28 -16.77 -32.85
CA LEU A 108 0.73 -15.94 -31.79
C LEU A 108 -0.74 -15.60 -32.08
N GLN A 109 -1.66 -16.05 -31.23
CA GLN A 109 -3.09 -15.79 -31.40
C GLN A 109 -3.57 -14.59 -30.60
N TYR A 110 -3.21 -14.55 -29.32
CA TYR A 110 -3.69 -13.51 -28.40
C TYR A 110 -2.55 -12.92 -27.59
N LYS A 111 -2.64 -11.61 -27.38
CA LYS A 111 -1.76 -10.88 -26.46
C LYS A 111 -2.60 -10.07 -25.51
N TYR A 112 -2.50 -10.41 -24.24
CA TYR A 112 -3.17 -9.70 -23.16
C TYR A 112 -2.15 -8.88 -22.37
N SER A 113 -2.50 -7.65 -22.06
CA SER A 113 -1.69 -6.82 -21.17
C SER A 113 -2.59 -6.01 -20.24
N GLY A 114 -2.14 -5.88 -19.02
CA GLY A 114 -2.77 -5.01 -18.04
C GLY A 114 -1.73 -4.18 -17.35
N ASN A 115 -2.05 -2.91 -17.14
CA ASN A 115 -1.23 -1.98 -16.37
C ASN A 115 -2.09 -1.03 -15.57
N GLY A 116 -1.49 -0.45 -14.54
CA GLY A 116 -2.15 0.52 -13.70
C GLY A 116 -2.08 0.20 -12.22
N GLY A 117 -2.86 0.91 -11.44
CA GLY A 117 -2.91 0.71 -10.00
C GLY A 117 -3.74 1.76 -9.30
N LEU A 118 -3.98 1.51 -8.03
CA LEU A 118 -4.69 2.39 -7.13
C LEU A 118 -3.73 2.89 -6.06
N ASN A 119 -3.68 4.19 -5.90
CA ASN A 119 -2.90 4.88 -4.87
C ASN A 119 -3.82 5.49 -3.83
N LYS A 120 -3.31 5.68 -2.64
CA LYS A 120 -3.99 6.31 -1.52
C LYS A 120 -3.11 7.41 -0.94
N ALA A 121 -3.55 8.65 -1.08
CA ALA A 121 -3.01 9.77 -0.32
C ALA A 121 -3.82 9.92 0.96
N PHE A 122 -3.19 10.24 2.06
CA PHE A 122 -3.90 10.47 3.32
C PHE A 122 -3.39 11.73 4.02
N LEU A 123 -4.32 12.35 4.76
CA LEU A 123 -4.05 13.43 5.69
C LEU A 123 -4.74 13.09 7.01
N GLY A 124 -3.98 13.04 8.08
CA GLY A 124 -4.45 12.67 9.40
C GLY A 124 -4.14 13.73 10.45
N PHE A 125 -5.02 13.78 11.43
CA PHE A 125 -4.93 14.63 12.60
C PHE A 125 -5.17 13.80 13.86
N ALA A 126 -4.41 14.09 14.90
CA ALA A 126 -4.56 13.45 16.19
C ALA A 126 -4.50 14.48 17.31
N TYR A 127 -5.23 14.18 18.39
CA TYR A 127 -5.24 14.98 19.59
C TYR A 127 -5.15 14.12 20.84
N GLN A 128 -4.25 14.48 21.73
CA GLN A 128 -4.07 13.83 23.01
C GLN A 128 -5.01 14.44 24.05
N LEU A 129 -6.03 13.67 24.43
CA LEU A 129 -7.02 14.09 25.42
C LEU A 129 -6.43 14.10 26.84
N SER A 130 -5.67 13.05 27.19
CA SER A 130 -4.99 12.91 28.48
C SER A 130 -3.65 12.22 28.28
N ASP A 131 -2.88 12.02 29.32
CA ASP A 131 -1.59 11.31 29.25
C ASP A 131 -1.76 9.85 28.79
N ASN A 132 -2.97 9.31 28.92
CA ASN A 132 -3.28 7.91 28.64
C ASN A 132 -4.16 7.72 27.39
N ILE A 133 -4.81 8.77 26.89
CA ILE A 133 -5.82 8.66 25.82
C ILE A 133 -5.51 9.65 24.71
N ALA A 134 -5.47 9.15 23.48
CA ALA A 134 -5.46 9.99 22.28
C ALA A 134 -6.51 9.51 21.27
N ILE A 135 -7.04 10.47 20.55
CA ILE A 135 -7.97 10.28 19.44
C ILE A 135 -7.34 10.76 18.15
N GLY A 136 -7.76 10.20 17.06
CA GLY A 136 -7.29 10.60 15.74
C GLY A 136 -8.33 10.40 14.66
N PHE A 137 -8.13 11.13 13.60
CA PHE A 137 -8.95 11.08 12.41
C PHE A 137 -8.02 11.19 11.18
N ASP A 138 -8.30 10.43 10.14
CA ASP A 138 -7.66 10.62 8.85
C ASP A 138 -8.68 10.57 7.70
N ALA A 139 -8.41 11.38 6.69
CA ALA A 139 -9.08 11.35 5.40
C ALA A 139 -8.12 10.76 4.37
N LYS A 140 -8.60 9.80 3.60
CA LYS A 140 -7.84 9.08 2.57
C LYS A 140 -8.49 9.29 1.22
N TYR A 141 -7.75 9.83 0.28
CA TYR A 141 -8.16 9.96 -1.11
C TYR A 141 -7.54 8.82 -1.91
N ASN A 142 -8.39 8.00 -2.48
CA ASN A 142 -7.97 6.91 -3.37
C ASN A 142 -8.08 7.40 -4.80
N PHE A 143 -7.07 7.13 -5.62
CA PHE A 143 -7.03 7.54 -7.02
C PHE A 143 -6.16 6.59 -7.83
N GLY A 144 -6.50 6.42 -9.09
CA GLY A 144 -5.73 5.60 -9.99
C GLY A 144 -6.53 5.17 -11.21
N ASN A 145 -5.89 4.39 -12.05
CA ASN A 145 -6.55 3.76 -13.19
C ASN A 145 -6.03 2.35 -13.39
N ILE A 146 -6.85 1.53 -14.02
CA ILE A 146 -6.50 0.18 -14.48
C ILE A 146 -6.86 0.12 -15.96
N GLN A 147 -5.92 -0.31 -16.78
CA GLN A 147 -6.08 -0.45 -18.20
C GLN A 147 -5.76 -1.89 -18.61
N ASN A 148 -6.68 -2.51 -19.32
CA ASN A 148 -6.53 -3.83 -19.90
C ASN A 148 -6.62 -3.72 -21.42
N SER A 149 -5.75 -4.45 -22.12
CA SER A 149 -5.76 -4.53 -23.57
C SER A 149 -5.67 -5.99 -24.01
N ALA A 150 -6.54 -6.38 -24.91
CA ALA A 150 -6.52 -7.65 -25.61
C ALA A 150 -6.26 -7.37 -27.08
N LEU A 151 -5.31 -8.06 -27.68
CA LEU A 151 -4.99 -8.01 -29.08
C LEU A 151 -5.11 -9.42 -29.65
N GLU A 152 -5.92 -9.57 -30.68
CA GLU A 152 -6.09 -10.80 -31.42
C GLU A 152 -5.40 -10.67 -32.78
N TYR A 153 -4.51 -11.61 -33.07
CA TYR A 153 -3.82 -11.70 -34.35
C TYR A 153 -4.66 -12.53 -35.28
N LEU A 154 -5.00 -11.93 -36.42
CA LEU A 154 -5.74 -12.61 -37.50
C LEU A 154 -4.79 -13.04 -38.59
N TYR A 155 -5.03 -14.21 -39.15
CA TYR A 155 -4.22 -14.82 -40.17
C TYR A 155 -5.08 -15.13 -41.41
N ASP A 156 -4.47 -15.10 -42.59
CA ASP A 156 -5.10 -15.55 -43.83
C ASP A 156 -5.05 -17.08 -43.98
N ASP A 157 -5.60 -17.58 -45.08
CA ASP A 157 -5.64 -19.03 -45.38
C ASP A 157 -4.23 -19.63 -45.62
N GLU A 158 -3.22 -18.80 -45.87
CA GLU A 158 -1.81 -19.18 -46.04
C GLU A 158 -1.02 -19.05 -44.71
N SER A 159 -1.72 -18.79 -43.60
CA SER A 159 -1.11 -18.60 -42.26
C SER A 159 -0.19 -17.37 -42.17
N LEU A 160 -0.36 -16.38 -43.04
CA LEU A 160 0.31 -15.09 -42.93
C LEU A 160 -0.49 -14.10 -42.07
N PRO A 161 0.15 -13.28 -41.24
CA PRO A 161 -0.57 -12.31 -40.42
C PRO A 161 -1.21 -11.25 -41.33
N LEU A 162 -2.49 -10.98 -41.08
CA LEU A 162 -3.20 -9.91 -41.74
C LEU A 162 -2.69 -8.55 -41.31
N ASP A 163 -2.77 -7.56 -42.20
CA ASP A 163 -2.37 -6.17 -41.91
C ASP A 163 -3.25 -5.50 -40.83
N TYR A 164 -4.45 -6.05 -40.60
CA TYR A 164 -5.37 -5.60 -39.55
C TYR A 164 -5.54 -6.65 -38.45
N GLN A 165 -5.69 -6.17 -37.23
CA GLN A 165 -5.81 -6.97 -36.01
C GLN A 165 -6.96 -6.46 -35.17
N ALA A 166 -7.64 -7.35 -34.44
CA ALA A 166 -8.67 -6.94 -33.50
C ALA A 166 -8.04 -6.51 -32.18
N ARG A 167 -8.37 -5.29 -31.75
CA ARG A 167 -7.88 -4.76 -30.48
C ARG A 167 -9.03 -4.27 -29.61
N GLU A 168 -9.09 -4.80 -28.42
CA GLU A 168 -9.95 -4.31 -27.35
C GLU A 168 -9.11 -3.61 -26.28
N GLN A 169 -9.57 -2.45 -25.82
CA GLN A 169 -8.91 -1.71 -24.76
C GLN A 169 -9.96 -1.18 -23.78
N ASN A 170 -9.83 -1.62 -22.54
CA ASN A 170 -10.69 -1.20 -21.44
C ASN A 170 -9.88 -0.39 -20.43
N ARG A 171 -10.41 0.77 -20.04
CA ARG A 171 -9.83 1.62 -19.00
C ARG A 171 -10.87 1.93 -17.95
N SER A 172 -10.49 1.75 -16.69
CA SER A 172 -11.29 2.14 -15.53
C SER A 172 -10.53 3.16 -14.71
N ASP A 173 -11.08 4.34 -14.58
CA ASP A 173 -10.56 5.39 -13.69
C ASP A 173 -11.28 5.28 -12.34
N LEU A 174 -10.52 5.22 -11.27
CA LEU A 174 -11.00 4.97 -9.92
C LEU A 174 -10.65 6.16 -9.03
N SER A 175 -11.66 6.69 -8.32
CA SER A 175 -11.46 7.71 -7.30
C SER A 175 -12.44 7.53 -6.16
N GLY A 176 -12.06 7.95 -4.95
CA GLY A 176 -12.93 7.87 -3.79
C GLY A 176 -12.28 8.39 -2.53
N VAL A 177 -13.10 8.73 -1.54
CA VAL A 177 -12.66 9.21 -0.24
C VAL A 177 -13.09 8.23 0.84
N ASN A 178 -12.19 7.95 1.78
CA ASN A 178 -12.46 7.17 2.98
C ASN A 178 -12.03 7.97 4.20
N PHE A 179 -12.74 7.75 5.29
CA PHE A 179 -12.41 8.31 6.60
C PHE A 179 -12.07 7.19 7.58
N ASN A 180 -11.15 7.47 8.47
CA ASN A 180 -10.77 6.53 9.52
C ASN A 180 -10.66 7.28 10.84
N PHE A 181 -11.20 6.69 11.91
CA PHE A 181 -11.11 7.20 13.27
C PHE A 181 -10.24 6.24 14.07
N GLY A 182 -9.44 6.80 14.93
CA GLY A 182 -8.54 6.05 15.79
C GLY A 182 -8.66 6.47 17.24
N LEU A 183 -8.49 5.51 18.12
CA LEU A 183 -8.36 5.70 19.55
C LEU A 183 -7.12 4.96 20.02
N THR A 184 -6.34 5.54 20.90
CA THR A 184 -5.30 4.82 21.63
C THR A 184 -5.48 5.04 23.11
N PHE A 185 -5.32 3.95 23.87
CA PHE A 185 -5.30 3.94 25.31
C PHE A 185 -4.03 3.28 25.80
N ARG A 186 -3.42 3.88 26.83
CA ARG A 186 -2.30 3.29 27.56
C ARG A 186 -2.59 3.41 29.06
N GLY A 187 -2.56 2.31 29.78
CA GLY A 187 -2.78 2.30 31.23
C GLY A 187 -1.87 1.31 31.91
N GLY A 188 -1.28 1.71 33.05
CA GLY A 188 -0.57 0.79 33.95
C GLY A 188 -1.58 -0.06 34.70
N LEU A 189 -1.44 -1.39 34.63
CA LEU A 189 -2.20 -2.34 35.45
C LEU A 189 -1.48 -2.65 36.77
N THR A 190 -0.15 -2.68 36.70
CA THR A 190 0.75 -2.81 37.86
C THR A 190 2.03 -2.03 37.54
N GLU A 191 2.95 -1.94 38.54
CA GLU A 191 4.26 -1.25 38.34
C GLU A 191 5.06 -1.79 37.15
N ASN A 192 4.85 -3.06 36.75
CA ASN A 192 5.60 -3.74 35.69
C ASN A 192 4.73 -4.17 34.49
N LEU A 193 3.42 -3.85 34.49
CA LEU A 193 2.49 -4.29 33.43
C LEU A 193 1.69 -3.10 32.90
N GLU A 194 1.85 -2.81 31.64
CA GLU A 194 1.10 -1.77 30.92
C GLU A 194 0.13 -2.41 29.91
N LEU A 195 -1.07 -1.88 29.84
CA LEU A 195 -2.06 -2.22 28.83
C LEU A 195 -2.01 -1.19 27.70
N HIS A 196 -1.83 -1.67 26.47
CA HIS A 196 -1.95 -0.88 25.25
C HIS A 196 -3.14 -1.36 24.45
N ALA A 197 -4.04 -0.45 24.08
CA ALA A 197 -5.15 -0.70 23.17
C ALA A 197 -5.20 0.37 22.07
N SER A 198 -5.51 -0.05 20.82
CA SER A 198 -5.64 0.84 19.68
C SER A 198 -6.65 0.33 18.65
#